data_9d9ab275c6d9bd2a72b72e91ddc713e3
#
_entry.id   9d9ab275c6d9bd2a72b72e91ddc713e3
#
_cell.length_a   1.000
_cell.length_b   1.000
_cell.length_c   1.000
_cell.angle_alpha   90.00
_cell.angle_beta   90.00
_cell.angle_gamma   90.00
#
_symmetry.space_group_name_H-M   'P 1'
#
loop_
_entity.id
_entity.type
_entity.pdbx_description
1 polymer ?
#
loop_
_entity_poly.entity_id
_entity_poly.type
_entity_poly.pdbx_seq_one_letter_code
_entity_poly.pdbx_strand_id
1 'polypeptide(L)'
;MDTAHAPAPDPVPTRPAPGHVDVWLVRPPLPGRPPADHHTPWPSGPSHAPQPSGPSHTPRPPGLSTASQPPGLSAAELRRAASFARPADRAAYATAHTALRQLLGRYLDRPPGALTFVREPCPGCAGPHGRPAVVQAGGGPPLHFSLAHSRGLIAVAVAPRVIGVDVERLPSPETVEACARALHPGEQAELAAAPPGERRAHFGRLWTRKEAYLKALGTGLSRHPRTDYLGSDLSRRPARWAVLDLPAGPEHAAAIAVPGDRPDHITVRWLPAELPYGEDAPYGEDAPYGEDAPYGEDAPGANPGGTATRSPRSGSTITRSSR
;
A
#
# COMPACT_ATOMS: atom_id res chain seq x y z
N MET A 1 -36.88 -26.46 6.46
CA MET A 1 -36.66 -25.00 6.43
C MET A 1 -35.29 -24.75 7.03
N ASP A 2 -34.27 -24.79 6.19
CA ASP A 2 -32.89 -24.52 6.60
C ASP A 2 -32.66 -22.99 6.59
N THR A 3 -32.56 -22.43 7.76
CA THR A 3 -32.15 -21.03 7.93
C THR A 3 -30.65 -20.94 7.67
N ALA A 4 -30.28 -20.51 6.47
CA ALA A 4 -28.89 -20.17 6.14
C ALA A 4 -28.40 -19.11 7.14
N HIS A 5 -27.56 -19.57 8.06
CA HIS A 5 -26.90 -18.71 9.04
C HIS A 5 -25.92 -17.80 8.26
N ALA A 6 -26.17 -16.49 8.28
CA ALA A 6 -25.21 -15.52 7.76
C ALA A 6 -23.89 -15.70 8.51
N PRO A 7 -22.73 -15.69 7.84
CA PRO A 7 -21.46 -15.82 8.53
C PRO A 7 -21.34 -14.67 9.55
N ALA A 8 -20.94 -15.02 10.76
CA ALA A 8 -20.68 -14.05 11.81
C ALA A 8 -19.68 -13.00 11.31
N PRO A 9 -19.85 -11.71 11.64
CA PRO A 9 -18.89 -10.69 11.26
C PRO A 9 -17.50 -11.08 11.80
N ASP A 10 -16.47 -10.90 10.99
CA ASP A 10 -15.10 -11.18 11.41
C ASP A 10 -14.81 -10.47 12.74
N PRO A 11 -14.23 -11.18 13.73
CA PRO A 11 -13.96 -10.59 15.03
C PRO A 11 -13.10 -9.34 14.87
N VAL A 12 -13.43 -8.29 15.64
CA VAL A 12 -12.64 -7.06 15.69
C VAL A 12 -11.17 -7.44 15.91
N PRO A 13 -10.24 -7.02 15.05
CA PRO A 13 -8.86 -7.43 15.21
C PRO A 13 -8.30 -6.87 16.52
N THR A 14 -7.87 -7.77 17.38
CA THR A 14 -7.09 -7.40 18.56
C THR A 14 -5.65 -7.10 18.15
N ARG A 15 -4.94 -6.27 18.95
CA ARG A 15 -3.53 -5.99 18.69
C ARG A 15 -2.74 -7.30 18.52
N PRO A 16 -1.88 -7.42 17.48
CA PRO A 16 -1.10 -8.63 17.30
C PRO A 16 -0.22 -8.90 18.52
N ALA A 17 -0.22 -10.14 19.00
CA ALA A 17 0.66 -10.56 20.08
C ALA A 17 2.14 -10.52 19.65
N PRO A 18 3.12 -10.51 20.59
CA PRO A 18 4.52 -10.71 20.25
C PRO A 18 4.70 -11.94 19.34
N GLY A 19 5.51 -11.82 18.32
CA GLY A 19 5.71 -12.88 17.31
C GLY A 19 4.64 -12.95 16.22
N HIS A 20 3.54 -12.19 16.31
CA HIS A 20 2.45 -12.20 15.31
C HIS A 20 2.54 -11.00 14.37
N VAL A 21 2.14 -11.24 13.12
CA VAL A 21 1.99 -10.22 12.07
C VAL A 21 0.64 -10.42 11.41
N ASP A 22 -0.13 -9.36 11.31
CA ASP A 22 -1.35 -9.31 10.51
C ASP A 22 -1.07 -8.59 9.20
N VAL A 23 -1.49 -9.18 8.08
CA VAL A 23 -1.44 -8.58 6.75
C VAL A 23 -2.85 -8.56 6.17
N TRP A 24 -3.26 -7.38 5.73
CA TRP A 24 -4.55 -7.14 5.11
C TRP A 24 -4.36 -6.79 3.64
N LEU A 25 -4.97 -7.57 2.78
CA LEU A 25 -5.00 -7.33 1.34
C LEU A 25 -6.37 -6.75 0.95
N VAL A 26 -6.37 -5.62 0.25
CA VAL A 26 -7.59 -4.93 -0.15
C VAL A 26 -7.58 -4.73 -1.66
N ARG A 27 -8.65 -5.11 -2.33
CA ARG A 27 -8.85 -4.80 -3.76
C ARG A 27 -9.63 -3.49 -3.85
N PRO A 28 -9.03 -2.41 -4.37
CA PRO A 28 -9.80 -1.19 -4.60
C PRO A 28 -10.88 -1.44 -5.65
N PRO A 29 -12.04 -0.73 -5.56
CA PRO A 29 -13.07 -0.81 -6.57
C PRO A 29 -12.49 -0.40 -7.93
N LEU A 30 -12.83 -1.15 -8.97
CA LEU A 30 -12.43 -0.81 -10.34
C LEU A 30 -13.22 0.42 -10.80
N PRO A 31 -12.60 1.46 -11.38
CA PRO A 31 -13.30 2.60 -11.94
C PRO A 31 -14.32 2.14 -12.97
N GLY A 32 -15.59 2.52 -12.79
CA GLY A 32 -16.67 2.23 -13.74
C GLY A 32 -17.36 0.87 -13.61
N ARG A 33 -17.00 0.03 -12.65
CA ARG A 33 -17.77 -1.17 -12.33
C ARG A 33 -18.57 -0.90 -11.06
N PRO A 34 -19.94 -1.00 -11.11
CA PRO A 34 -20.73 -0.94 -9.88
C PRO A 34 -20.31 -2.06 -8.94
N PRO A 35 -20.46 -1.87 -7.61
CA PRO A 35 -20.23 -2.92 -6.65
C PRO A 35 -20.97 -4.19 -7.04
N ALA A 36 -20.33 -5.34 -6.92
CA ALA A 36 -20.96 -6.61 -7.20
C ALA A 36 -21.99 -6.89 -6.10
N ASP A 37 -23.27 -6.79 -6.46
CA ASP A 37 -24.35 -7.26 -5.60
C ASP A 37 -24.18 -8.75 -5.32
N HIS A 38 -23.80 -9.11 -4.11
CA HIS A 38 -23.63 -10.49 -3.67
C HIS A 38 -24.96 -11.24 -3.45
N HIS A 39 -26.09 -10.71 -3.94
CA HIS A 39 -27.45 -11.30 -3.76
C HIS A 39 -28.25 -11.44 -5.04
N THR A 40 -27.67 -11.70 -6.20
CA THR A 40 -28.47 -12.14 -7.35
C THR A 40 -28.17 -13.59 -7.69
N PRO A 41 -29.14 -14.51 -7.53
CA PRO A 41 -29.07 -15.83 -8.17
C PRO A 41 -29.09 -15.65 -9.68
N TRP A 42 -28.32 -16.46 -10.38
CA TRP A 42 -28.21 -16.53 -11.83
C TRP A 42 -29.61 -16.52 -12.52
N PRO A 43 -29.89 -15.67 -13.50
CA PRO A 43 -31.20 -15.65 -14.14
C PRO A 43 -31.38 -16.83 -15.09
N SER A 44 -32.44 -17.61 -14.84
CA SER A 44 -32.99 -18.58 -15.79
C SER A 44 -33.80 -17.83 -16.85
N GLY A 45 -33.45 -17.99 -18.13
CA GLY A 45 -34.27 -17.96 -19.33
C GLY A 45 -35.18 -16.79 -19.67
N PRO A 46 -35.46 -16.56 -20.94
CA PRO A 46 -36.12 -15.35 -21.45
C PRO A 46 -37.63 -15.45 -21.41
N SER A 47 -38.32 -14.34 -21.05
CA SER A 47 -39.74 -14.16 -21.43
C SER A 47 -40.15 -12.69 -21.50
N HIS A 48 -40.56 -12.31 -22.70
CA HIS A 48 -41.56 -11.30 -23.11
C HIS A 48 -41.53 -9.86 -22.54
N ALA A 49 -41.28 -8.95 -23.44
CA ALA A 49 -41.76 -7.56 -23.36
C ALA A 49 -43.30 -7.50 -23.39
N PRO A 50 -43.94 -6.45 -22.87
CA PRO A 50 -44.38 -5.36 -23.74
C PRO A 50 -44.22 -3.94 -23.16
N GLN A 51 -44.29 -2.99 -24.15
CA GLN A 51 -44.36 -1.54 -24.06
C GLN A 51 -45.68 -1.02 -23.45
N PRO A 52 -46.02 0.28 -23.53
CA PRO A 52 -45.35 1.55 -23.23
C PRO A 52 -46.26 2.58 -22.58
N SER A 53 -45.83 3.83 -22.56
CA SER A 53 -46.64 5.09 -22.60
C SER A 53 -46.63 6.00 -21.39
N GLY A 54 -46.04 7.13 -21.55
CA GLY A 54 -46.41 8.48 -21.21
C GLY A 54 -45.70 9.09 -19.98
N PRO A 55 -45.76 10.39 -19.72
CA PRO A 55 -45.34 11.48 -20.60
C PRO A 55 -44.08 12.22 -20.12
N SER A 56 -43.58 13.03 -20.99
CA SER A 56 -42.41 13.91 -20.93
C SER A 56 -42.24 14.67 -19.59
N HIS A 57 -41.16 14.39 -18.90
CA HIS A 57 -40.54 15.33 -17.97
C HIS A 57 -39.22 15.80 -18.54
N THR A 58 -39.10 17.10 -18.76
CA THR A 58 -37.85 17.78 -19.11
C THR A 58 -36.76 17.42 -18.11
N PRO A 59 -35.57 17.01 -18.60
CA PRO A 59 -34.45 16.73 -17.67
C PRO A 59 -33.94 18.06 -17.09
N ARG A 60 -34.05 18.19 -15.79
CA ARG A 60 -33.28 19.16 -15.01
C ARG A 60 -31.78 18.80 -15.19
N PRO A 61 -30.90 19.79 -15.45
CA PRO A 61 -29.47 19.51 -15.59
C PRO A 61 -28.97 18.80 -14.33
N PRO A 62 -28.14 17.76 -14.47
CA PRO A 62 -27.59 17.06 -13.29
C PRO A 62 -26.76 18.07 -12.50
N GLY A 63 -27.25 18.41 -11.31
CA GLY A 63 -26.44 19.08 -10.33
C GLY A 63 -25.18 18.23 -10.13
N LEU A 64 -24.02 18.87 -10.15
CA LEU A 64 -22.74 18.27 -9.81
C LEU A 64 -22.96 17.50 -8.49
N SER A 65 -23.03 16.17 -8.60
CA SER A 65 -23.00 15.29 -7.44
C SER A 65 -21.69 15.59 -6.75
N THR A 66 -21.76 16.26 -5.61
CA THR A 66 -20.63 16.36 -4.68
C THR A 66 -20.32 14.93 -4.30
N ALA A 67 -19.33 14.33 -4.96
CA ALA A 67 -18.83 13.02 -4.57
C ALA A 67 -18.52 13.09 -3.08
N SER A 68 -19.25 12.34 -2.28
CA SER A 68 -19.09 12.30 -0.82
C SER A 68 -17.61 12.05 -0.53
N GLN A 69 -17.01 12.93 0.26
CA GLN A 69 -15.61 12.77 0.65
C GLN A 69 -15.46 11.42 1.37
N PRO A 70 -14.39 10.64 1.09
CA PRO A 70 -14.17 9.40 1.80
C PRO A 70 -14.10 9.67 3.31
N PRO A 71 -14.97 9.07 4.13
CA PRO A 71 -15.00 9.35 5.56
C PRO A 71 -13.69 8.95 6.23
N GLY A 72 -13.23 9.79 7.15
CA GLY A 72 -12.08 9.52 8.00
C GLY A 72 -10.72 9.98 7.45
N LEU A 73 -10.62 10.49 6.22
CA LEU A 73 -9.37 11.08 5.71
C LEU A 73 -9.15 12.48 6.27
N SER A 74 -7.90 12.80 6.63
CA SER A 74 -7.50 14.16 7.01
C SER A 74 -7.52 15.11 5.82
N ALA A 75 -7.57 16.42 6.09
CA ALA A 75 -7.47 17.45 5.05
C ALA A 75 -6.17 17.33 4.22
N ALA A 76 -5.05 16.93 4.85
CA ALA A 76 -3.77 16.70 4.16
C ALA A 76 -3.85 15.52 3.19
N GLU A 77 -4.45 14.40 3.59
CA GLU A 77 -4.65 13.24 2.71
C GLU A 77 -5.61 13.56 1.57
N LEU A 78 -6.66 14.34 1.81
CA LEU A 78 -7.57 14.79 0.75
C LEU A 78 -6.84 15.69 -0.26
N ARG A 79 -6.03 16.65 0.21
CA ARG A 79 -5.19 17.47 -0.68
C ARG A 79 -4.20 16.62 -1.47
N ARG A 80 -3.56 15.64 -0.84
CA ARG A 80 -2.65 14.72 -1.51
C ARG A 80 -3.37 13.87 -2.55
N ALA A 81 -4.53 13.31 -2.23
CA ALA A 81 -5.37 12.60 -3.20
C ALA A 81 -5.69 13.48 -4.41
N ALA A 82 -6.09 14.74 -4.18
CA ALA A 82 -6.41 15.68 -5.25
C ALA A 82 -5.21 16.04 -6.14
N SER A 83 -3.97 15.91 -5.65
CA SER A 83 -2.75 16.22 -6.41
C SER A 83 -2.40 15.17 -7.48
N PHE A 84 -3.00 13.98 -7.44
CA PHE A 84 -2.78 12.97 -8.48
C PHE A 84 -3.49 13.35 -9.78
N ALA A 85 -2.75 13.36 -10.88
CA ALA A 85 -3.28 13.71 -12.21
C ALA A 85 -4.29 12.66 -12.72
N ARG A 86 -4.04 11.37 -12.44
CA ARG A 86 -4.90 10.28 -12.91
C ARG A 86 -5.99 9.98 -11.89
N PRO A 87 -7.27 9.93 -12.30
CA PRO A 87 -8.38 9.57 -11.39
C PRO A 87 -8.18 8.21 -10.69
N ALA A 88 -7.61 7.23 -11.39
CA ALA A 88 -7.34 5.91 -10.84
C ALA A 88 -6.30 5.95 -9.69
N ASP A 89 -5.25 6.75 -9.82
CA ASP A 89 -4.22 6.91 -8.78
C ASP A 89 -4.80 7.64 -7.57
N ARG A 90 -5.65 8.65 -7.80
CA ARG A 90 -6.39 9.35 -6.75
C ARG A 90 -7.28 8.39 -5.96
N ALA A 91 -8.07 7.57 -6.67
CA ALA A 91 -8.94 6.59 -6.04
C ALA A 91 -8.14 5.53 -5.27
N ALA A 92 -7.04 5.03 -5.83
CA ALA A 92 -6.16 4.05 -5.17
C ALA A 92 -5.57 4.62 -3.88
N TYR A 93 -5.07 5.87 -3.92
CA TYR A 93 -4.56 6.55 -2.74
C TYR A 93 -5.64 6.71 -1.66
N ALA A 94 -6.81 7.25 -2.02
CA ALA A 94 -7.90 7.46 -1.09
C ALA A 94 -8.37 6.14 -0.45
N THR A 95 -8.55 5.09 -1.25
CA THR A 95 -8.93 3.75 -0.75
C THR A 95 -7.85 3.19 0.19
N ALA A 96 -6.57 3.31 -0.17
CA ALA A 96 -5.48 2.80 0.66
C ALA A 96 -5.43 3.47 2.04
N HIS A 97 -5.55 4.80 2.08
CA HIS A 97 -5.51 5.54 3.33
C HIS A 97 -6.79 5.38 4.16
N THR A 98 -7.95 5.26 3.52
CA THR A 98 -9.21 4.93 4.22
C THR A 98 -9.12 3.55 4.87
N ALA A 99 -8.68 2.53 4.13
CA ALA A 99 -8.48 1.19 4.66
C ALA A 99 -7.48 1.17 5.82
N LEU A 100 -6.36 1.88 5.67
CA LEU A 100 -5.35 2.01 6.73
C LEU A 100 -5.96 2.60 8.01
N ARG A 101 -6.68 3.72 7.90
CA ARG A 101 -7.30 4.39 9.05
C ARG A 101 -8.35 3.53 9.73
N GLN A 102 -9.17 2.83 8.97
CA GLN A 102 -10.19 1.92 9.53
C GLN A 102 -9.54 0.74 10.25
N LEU A 103 -8.52 0.11 9.66
CA LEU A 103 -7.80 -0.98 10.30
C LEU A 103 -7.10 -0.53 11.59
N LEU A 104 -6.32 0.55 11.52
CA LEU A 104 -5.63 1.07 12.70
C LEU A 104 -6.60 1.58 13.76
N GLY A 105 -7.74 2.15 13.36
CA GLY A 105 -8.80 2.54 14.27
C GLY A 105 -9.32 1.36 15.09
N ARG A 106 -9.54 0.21 14.46
CA ARG A 106 -9.96 -1.03 15.15
C ARG A 106 -8.87 -1.56 16.09
N TYR A 107 -7.60 -1.59 15.66
CA TYR A 107 -6.49 -2.04 16.51
C TYR A 107 -6.24 -1.13 17.72
N LEU A 108 -6.54 0.15 17.60
CA LEU A 108 -6.29 1.16 18.63
C LEU A 108 -7.54 1.55 19.42
N ASP A 109 -8.70 0.99 19.05
CA ASP A 109 -10.01 1.35 19.58
C ASP A 109 -10.24 2.88 19.52
N ARG A 110 -10.08 3.44 18.32
CA ARG A 110 -10.20 4.88 18.06
C ARG A 110 -10.92 5.13 16.74
N PRO A 111 -11.73 6.21 16.64
CA PRO A 111 -12.31 6.61 15.36
C PRO A 111 -11.22 6.82 14.29
N PRO A 112 -11.42 6.38 13.05
CA PRO A 112 -10.45 6.53 11.96
C PRO A 112 -9.98 7.98 11.75
N GLY A 113 -10.89 8.95 11.85
CA GLY A 113 -10.58 10.38 11.72
C GLY A 113 -9.77 10.96 12.88
N ALA A 114 -9.80 10.33 14.05
CA ALA A 114 -9.04 10.77 15.23
C ALA A 114 -7.59 10.24 15.26
N LEU A 115 -7.17 9.45 14.26
CA LEU A 115 -5.81 8.96 14.17
C LEU A 115 -4.88 10.05 13.64
N THR A 116 -3.79 10.28 14.37
CA THR A 116 -2.72 11.19 13.97
C THR A 116 -1.53 10.38 13.50
N PHE A 117 -1.03 10.68 12.31
CA PHE A 117 0.18 10.09 11.76
C PHE A 117 1.35 11.05 11.84
N VAL A 118 2.53 10.49 12.08
CA VAL A 118 3.80 11.22 12.11
C VAL A 118 4.84 10.48 11.27
N ARG A 119 5.94 11.14 10.96
CA ARG A 119 7.12 10.51 10.39
C ARG A 119 8.19 10.36 11.45
N GLU A 120 8.71 9.14 11.61
CA GLU A 120 9.90 8.94 12.43
C GLU A 120 11.12 9.62 11.79
N PRO A 121 12.13 10.00 12.57
CA PRO A 121 13.41 10.44 12.01
C PRO A 121 14.00 9.37 11.08
N CYS A 122 14.52 9.78 9.93
CA CYS A 122 15.21 8.86 9.02
C CYS A 122 16.49 8.32 9.69
N PRO A 123 16.69 6.99 9.78
CA PRO A 123 17.89 6.42 10.38
C PRO A 123 19.19 6.80 9.67
N GLY A 124 19.11 7.23 8.41
CA GLY A 124 20.29 7.59 7.61
C GLY A 124 20.71 9.05 7.75
N CYS A 125 19.77 10.00 7.92
CA CYS A 125 20.07 11.45 7.94
C CYS A 125 19.35 12.21 9.05
N ALA A 126 18.59 11.53 9.92
CA ALA A 126 17.75 12.12 10.98
C ALA A 126 16.65 13.09 10.48
N GLY A 127 16.48 13.27 9.17
CA GLY A 127 15.42 14.11 8.60
C GLY A 127 14.02 13.54 8.83
N PRO A 128 12.96 14.36 8.72
CA PRO A 128 11.58 13.98 9.06
C PRO A 128 10.90 13.20 7.93
N HIS A 129 11.61 12.28 7.29
CA HIS A 129 11.12 11.45 6.17
C HIS A 129 11.28 9.94 6.42
N GLY A 130 11.46 9.51 7.66
CA GLY A 130 11.49 8.09 8.03
C GLY A 130 10.13 7.40 7.89
N ARG A 131 9.96 6.27 8.57
CA ARG A 131 8.73 5.48 8.51
C ARG A 131 7.52 6.29 8.99
N PRO A 132 6.34 6.10 8.38
CA PRO A 132 5.11 6.59 8.98
C PRO A 132 4.82 5.81 10.27
N ALA A 133 4.36 6.52 11.29
CA ALA A 133 3.93 5.96 12.56
C ALA A 133 2.60 6.58 12.98
N VAL A 134 1.78 5.85 13.74
CA VAL A 134 0.56 6.37 14.34
C VAL A 134 0.83 6.79 15.79
N VAL A 135 0.38 7.97 16.16
CA VAL A 135 0.48 8.46 17.54
C VAL A 135 -0.41 7.60 18.43
N GLN A 136 0.18 6.94 19.42
CA GLN A 136 -0.52 6.08 20.37
C GLN A 136 -0.60 6.79 21.71
N ALA A 137 -1.83 6.97 22.21
CA ALA A 137 -2.07 7.45 23.55
C ALA A 137 -2.14 6.27 24.53
N GLY A 138 -1.47 6.37 25.68
CA GLY A 138 -1.49 5.35 26.71
C GLY A 138 -0.31 4.37 26.66
N GLY A 139 -0.09 3.61 27.75
CA GLY A 139 1.04 2.70 27.96
C GLY A 139 0.86 1.29 27.37
N GLY A 140 0.04 1.13 26.30
CA GLY A 140 -0.10 -0.17 25.63
C GLY A 140 1.13 -0.56 24.81
N PRO A 141 1.25 -1.85 24.41
CA PRO A 141 2.34 -2.30 23.58
C PRO A 141 2.39 -1.52 22.26
N PRO A 142 3.59 -1.26 21.71
CA PRO A 142 3.71 -0.50 20.47
C PRO A 142 2.98 -1.22 19.32
N LEU A 143 2.37 -0.44 18.44
CA LEU A 143 1.77 -0.91 17.20
C LEU A 143 2.47 -0.24 16.02
N HIS A 144 3.09 -1.03 15.19
CA HIS A 144 3.73 -0.59 13.97
C HIS A 144 2.91 -1.02 12.78
N PHE A 145 2.97 -0.23 11.71
CA PHE A 145 2.31 -0.57 10.45
C PHE A 145 3.17 -0.23 9.24
N SER A 146 2.83 -0.82 8.13
CA SER A 146 3.34 -0.46 6.81
C SER A 146 2.22 -0.55 5.78
N LEU A 147 2.22 0.36 4.83
CA LEU A 147 1.25 0.43 3.73
C LEU A 147 1.97 0.35 2.39
N ALA A 148 1.42 -0.43 1.48
CA ALA A 148 1.81 -0.46 0.08
C ALA A 148 0.58 -0.57 -0.81
N HIS A 149 0.67 -0.06 -2.04
CA HIS A 149 -0.35 -0.28 -3.05
C HIS A 149 0.26 -0.32 -4.44
N SER A 150 -0.19 -1.24 -5.24
CA SER A 150 0.12 -1.35 -6.65
C SER A 150 -1.16 -1.68 -7.41
N ARG A 151 -1.17 -1.47 -8.71
CA ARG A 151 -2.35 -1.57 -9.58
C ARG A 151 -3.31 -2.70 -9.18
N GLY A 152 -4.41 -2.34 -8.52
CA GLY A 152 -5.48 -3.27 -8.16
C GLY A 152 -5.29 -4.04 -6.85
N LEU A 153 -4.24 -3.74 -6.07
CA LEU A 153 -4.03 -4.36 -4.77
C LEU A 153 -3.38 -3.39 -3.77
N ILE A 154 -3.89 -3.39 -2.55
CA ILE A 154 -3.37 -2.66 -1.41
C ILE A 154 -2.96 -3.69 -0.36
N ALA A 155 -1.85 -3.46 0.32
CA ALA A 155 -1.39 -4.26 1.44
C ALA A 155 -1.14 -3.38 2.66
N VAL A 156 -1.72 -3.75 3.80
CA VAL A 156 -1.46 -3.14 5.10
C VAL A 156 -0.93 -4.23 6.02
N ALA A 157 0.27 -4.05 6.55
CA ALA A 157 0.83 -4.94 7.57
C ALA A 157 0.84 -4.25 8.93
N VAL A 158 0.49 -4.99 9.98
CA VAL A 158 0.42 -4.52 11.36
C VAL A 158 1.15 -5.50 12.27
N ALA A 159 1.99 -4.99 13.18
CA ALA A 159 2.79 -5.82 14.07
C ALA A 159 3.15 -5.06 15.37
N PRO A 160 3.51 -5.77 16.46
CA PRO A 160 4.02 -5.16 17.70
C PRO A 160 5.48 -4.70 17.59
N ARG A 161 6.13 -4.93 16.47
CA ARG A 161 7.49 -4.48 16.13
C ARG A 161 7.54 -3.84 14.75
N VAL A 162 8.61 -3.14 14.47
CA VAL A 162 8.85 -2.54 13.16
C VAL A 162 8.56 -3.54 12.04
N ILE A 163 7.84 -3.08 11.02
CA ILE A 163 7.46 -3.88 9.86
C ILE A 163 7.49 -3.03 8.59
N GLY A 164 7.87 -3.65 7.49
CA GLY A 164 7.66 -3.14 6.14
C GLY A 164 6.85 -4.13 5.33
N VAL A 165 5.95 -3.66 4.50
CA VAL A 165 5.21 -4.45 3.51
C VAL A 165 5.36 -3.82 2.14
N ASP A 166 5.45 -4.66 1.14
CA ASP A 166 5.35 -4.21 -0.23
C ASP A 166 4.51 -5.17 -1.06
N VAL A 167 3.83 -4.61 -2.07
CA VAL A 167 3.05 -5.34 -3.06
C VAL A 167 3.22 -4.68 -4.41
N GLU A 168 3.49 -5.48 -5.45
CA GLU A 168 3.66 -4.98 -6.80
C GLU A 168 2.96 -5.88 -7.82
N ARG A 169 2.30 -5.26 -8.78
CA ARG A 169 1.85 -5.99 -9.96
C ARG A 169 3.07 -6.47 -10.74
N LEU A 170 3.03 -7.72 -11.22
CA LEU A 170 4.13 -8.27 -12.00
C LEU A 170 4.43 -7.38 -13.21
N PRO A 171 5.67 -6.88 -13.36
CA PRO A 171 6.05 -5.94 -14.40
C PRO A 171 6.03 -6.57 -15.79
N SER A 172 6.06 -5.75 -16.84
CA SER A 172 6.30 -6.24 -18.19
C SER A 172 7.75 -6.70 -18.35
N PRO A 173 8.08 -7.54 -19.36
CA PRO A 173 9.46 -7.96 -19.65
C PRO A 173 10.40 -6.77 -19.84
N GLU A 174 9.96 -5.72 -20.53
CA GLU A 174 10.74 -4.51 -20.80
C GLU A 174 11.05 -3.77 -19.49
N THR A 175 10.10 -3.72 -18.57
CA THR A 175 10.32 -3.14 -17.23
C THR A 175 11.34 -3.95 -16.43
N VAL A 176 11.27 -5.29 -16.51
CA VAL A 176 12.27 -6.17 -15.86
C VAL A 176 13.68 -5.85 -16.39
N GLU A 177 13.87 -5.76 -17.69
CA GLU A 177 15.18 -5.46 -18.30
C GLU A 177 15.70 -4.08 -17.88
N ALA A 178 14.84 -3.06 -17.90
CA ALA A 178 15.20 -1.70 -17.51
C ALA A 178 15.61 -1.60 -16.04
N CYS A 179 14.87 -2.28 -15.14
CA CYS A 179 15.03 -2.17 -13.69
C CYS A 179 15.99 -3.20 -13.08
N ALA A 180 16.36 -4.26 -13.79
CA ALA A 180 17.26 -5.31 -13.29
C ALA A 180 18.57 -4.76 -12.72
N ARG A 181 19.10 -3.68 -13.32
CA ARG A 181 20.34 -3.03 -12.87
C ARG A 181 20.26 -2.40 -11.48
N ALA A 182 19.06 -2.14 -10.99
CA ALA A 182 18.86 -1.63 -9.64
C ALA A 182 18.97 -2.73 -8.56
N LEU A 183 18.94 -4.00 -8.95
CA LEU A 183 19.11 -5.14 -8.06
C LEU A 183 20.56 -5.34 -7.63
N HIS A 184 20.80 -6.04 -6.53
CA HIS A 184 22.13 -6.47 -6.11
C HIS A 184 22.76 -7.39 -7.19
N PRO A 185 24.09 -7.36 -7.43
CA PRO A 185 24.73 -8.19 -8.46
C PRO A 185 24.40 -9.70 -8.37
N GLY A 186 24.32 -10.25 -7.17
CA GLY A 186 23.91 -11.64 -6.96
C GLY A 186 22.47 -11.93 -7.40
N GLU A 187 21.54 -10.97 -7.19
CA GLU A 187 20.15 -11.09 -7.63
C GLU A 187 20.01 -10.91 -9.14
N GLN A 188 20.84 -10.07 -9.75
CA GLN A 188 20.93 -9.96 -11.21
C GLN A 188 21.33 -11.30 -11.82
N ALA A 189 22.31 -11.98 -11.21
CA ALA A 189 22.75 -13.31 -11.66
C ALA A 189 21.63 -14.36 -11.52
N GLU A 190 20.89 -14.36 -10.41
CA GLU A 190 19.73 -15.23 -10.22
C GLU A 190 18.64 -14.96 -11.27
N LEU A 191 18.34 -13.70 -11.52
CA LEU A 191 17.36 -13.30 -12.52
C LEU A 191 17.78 -13.70 -13.94
N ALA A 192 19.05 -13.57 -14.27
CA ALA A 192 19.60 -13.97 -15.57
C ALA A 192 19.52 -15.50 -15.76
N ALA A 193 19.74 -16.26 -14.69
CA ALA A 193 19.66 -17.73 -14.71
C ALA A 193 18.22 -18.26 -14.73
N ALA A 194 17.23 -17.44 -14.38
CA ALA A 194 15.83 -17.86 -14.36
C ALA A 194 15.28 -18.10 -15.78
N PRO A 195 14.42 -19.14 -15.97
CA PRO A 195 13.73 -19.36 -17.23
C PRO A 195 12.97 -18.11 -17.70
N PRO A 196 12.94 -17.80 -19.00
CA PRO A 196 12.29 -16.59 -19.51
C PRO A 196 10.86 -16.39 -19.03
N GLY A 197 10.05 -17.47 -18.94
CA GLY A 197 8.67 -17.42 -18.47
C GLY A 197 8.53 -17.09 -16.97
N GLU A 198 9.57 -17.28 -16.17
CA GLU A 198 9.56 -17.05 -14.73
C GLU A 198 10.20 -15.72 -14.32
N ARG A 199 10.92 -15.05 -15.22
CA ARG A 199 11.69 -13.83 -14.90
C ARG A 199 10.84 -12.71 -14.33
N ARG A 200 9.63 -12.51 -14.85
CA ARG A 200 8.70 -11.49 -14.34
C ARG A 200 8.33 -11.73 -12.87
N ALA A 201 7.94 -12.95 -12.54
CA ALA A 201 7.59 -13.33 -11.18
C ALA A 201 8.82 -13.31 -10.25
N HIS A 202 9.98 -13.74 -10.76
CA HIS A 202 11.24 -13.71 -10.00
C HIS A 202 11.66 -12.27 -9.68
N PHE A 203 11.64 -11.38 -10.68
CA PHE A 203 11.90 -9.95 -10.46
C PHE A 203 10.92 -9.34 -9.47
N GLY A 204 9.61 -9.62 -9.62
CA GLY A 204 8.58 -9.12 -8.72
C GLY A 204 8.86 -9.50 -7.25
N ARG A 205 9.23 -10.76 -6.99
CA ARG A 205 9.62 -11.21 -5.63
C ARG A 205 10.86 -10.49 -5.11
N LEU A 206 11.90 -10.34 -5.93
CA LEU A 206 13.12 -9.62 -5.53
C LEU A 206 12.81 -8.16 -5.21
N TRP A 207 12.02 -7.51 -6.05
CA TRP A 207 11.67 -6.10 -5.89
C TRP A 207 10.84 -5.87 -4.64
N THR A 208 9.77 -6.62 -4.42
CA THR A 208 8.92 -6.47 -3.24
C THR A 208 9.66 -6.77 -1.94
N ARG A 209 10.58 -7.73 -1.92
CA ARG A 209 11.46 -7.96 -0.76
C ARG A 209 12.31 -6.73 -0.44
N LYS A 210 12.90 -6.09 -1.47
CA LYS A 210 13.71 -4.88 -1.30
C LYS A 210 12.90 -3.71 -0.76
N GLU A 211 11.76 -3.43 -1.38
CA GLU A 211 10.89 -2.35 -0.94
C GLU A 211 10.35 -2.58 0.46
N ALA A 212 9.91 -3.79 0.80
CA ALA A 212 9.49 -4.14 2.15
C ALA A 212 10.64 -3.94 3.17
N TYR A 213 11.84 -4.35 2.83
CA TYR A 213 13.02 -4.18 3.67
C TYR A 213 13.40 -2.70 3.87
N LEU A 214 13.43 -1.91 2.80
CA LEU A 214 13.72 -0.47 2.86
C LEU A 214 12.66 0.31 3.65
N LYS A 215 11.39 -0.06 3.51
CA LYS A 215 10.29 0.48 4.33
C LYS A 215 10.46 0.14 5.80
N ALA A 216 10.83 -1.11 6.11
CA ALA A 216 11.11 -1.52 7.48
C ALA A 216 12.35 -0.85 8.06
N LEU A 217 13.40 -0.63 7.28
CA LEU A 217 14.56 0.17 7.69
C LEU A 217 14.18 1.63 7.96
N GLY A 218 13.18 2.16 7.25
CA GLY A 218 12.79 3.57 7.36
C GLY A 218 13.69 4.53 6.60
N THR A 219 14.58 4.00 5.75
CA THR A 219 15.50 4.80 4.94
C THR A 219 14.91 5.21 3.59
N GLY A 220 13.87 4.51 3.15
CA GLY A 220 13.36 4.66 1.79
C GLY A 220 14.49 4.53 0.77
N LEU A 221 14.40 5.26 -0.33
CA LEU A 221 15.37 5.22 -1.43
C LEU A 221 16.71 5.92 -1.11
N SER A 222 16.88 6.53 0.07
CA SER A 222 18.20 7.04 0.49
C SER A 222 19.21 5.88 0.67
N ARG A 223 18.72 4.67 0.91
CA ARG A 223 19.52 3.45 0.80
C ARG A 223 19.25 2.79 -0.54
N HIS A 224 20.27 2.73 -1.38
CA HIS A 224 20.11 2.20 -2.73
C HIS A 224 19.71 0.71 -2.71
N PRO A 225 18.70 0.26 -3.49
CA PRO A 225 18.24 -1.14 -3.52
C PRO A 225 19.35 -2.16 -3.82
N ARG A 226 20.38 -1.74 -4.53
CA ARG A 226 21.54 -2.57 -4.89
C ARG A 226 22.44 -2.94 -3.72
N THR A 227 22.29 -2.29 -2.56
CA THR A 227 23.20 -2.44 -1.41
C THR A 227 23.06 -3.79 -0.74
N ASP A 228 21.85 -4.25 -0.50
CA ASP A 228 21.58 -5.47 0.26
C ASP A 228 21.10 -6.59 -0.67
N TYR A 229 21.61 -7.80 -0.44
CA TYR A 229 21.15 -8.98 -1.14
C TYR A 229 19.90 -9.55 -0.44
N LEU A 230 18.81 -9.73 -1.18
CA LEU A 230 17.54 -10.31 -0.71
C LEU A 230 17.05 -11.46 -1.63
N GLY A 231 18.00 -12.07 -2.36
CA GLY A 231 17.75 -13.17 -3.27
C GLY A 231 17.40 -14.48 -2.57
N SER A 232 17.60 -15.60 -3.27
CA SER A 232 17.19 -16.93 -2.82
C SER A 232 18.08 -17.51 -1.73
N ASP A 233 19.37 -17.15 -1.67
CA ASP A 233 20.32 -17.62 -0.68
C ASP A 233 20.12 -16.88 0.64
N LEU A 234 19.47 -17.54 1.60
CA LEU A 234 19.17 -16.96 2.90
C LEU A 234 20.43 -16.62 3.72
N SER A 235 21.54 -17.31 3.51
CA SER A 235 22.79 -17.07 4.24
C SER A 235 23.44 -15.72 3.87
N ARG A 236 23.12 -15.18 2.69
CA ARG A 236 23.64 -13.91 2.19
C ARG A 236 22.75 -12.71 2.50
N ARG A 237 21.56 -12.96 3.01
CA ARG A 237 20.64 -11.88 3.38
C ARG A 237 21.13 -11.13 4.63
N PRO A 238 20.72 -9.87 4.84
CA PRO A 238 21.10 -9.12 6.02
C PRO A 238 20.79 -9.90 7.30
N ALA A 239 21.80 -10.11 8.13
CA ALA A 239 21.62 -10.74 9.43
C ALA A 239 20.60 -9.96 10.27
N ARG A 240 19.83 -10.66 11.11
CA ARG A 240 18.80 -10.08 11.99
C ARG A 240 17.60 -9.46 11.26
N TRP A 241 17.32 -9.93 10.04
CA TRP A 241 16.12 -9.54 9.29
C TRP A 241 15.43 -10.77 8.70
N ALA A 242 14.16 -10.91 8.99
CA ALA A 242 13.29 -11.86 8.30
C ALA A 242 12.56 -11.14 7.17
N VAL A 243 12.82 -11.57 5.93
CA VAL A 243 12.16 -11.06 4.73
C VAL A 243 11.46 -12.21 4.05
N LEU A 244 10.13 -12.13 3.94
CA LEU A 244 9.26 -13.24 3.59
C LEU A 244 8.30 -12.84 2.46
N ASP A 245 8.15 -13.71 1.48
CA ASP A 245 7.13 -13.56 0.44
C ASP A 245 5.74 -13.84 1.02
N LEU A 246 4.73 -13.14 0.49
CA LEU A 246 3.33 -13.29 0.85
C LEU A 246 2.50 -13.75 -0.37
N PRO A 247 1.41 -14.50 -0.14
CA PRO A 247 0.46 -14.83 -1.20
C PRO A 247 -0.31 -13.56 -1.62
N ALA A 248 -0.14 -13.13 -2.87
CA ALA A 248 -0.80 -11.93 -3.43
C ALA A 248 -1.60 -12.23 -4.72
N GLY A 249 -1.77 -13.51 -5.06
CA GLY A 249 -2.40 -13.96 -6.30
C GLY A 249 -1.44 -13.97 -7.50
N PRO A 250 -1.91 -14.42 -8.67
CA PRO A 250 -1.04 -14.69 -9.82
C PRO A 250 -0.50 -13.43 -10.52
N GLU A 251 -1.15 -12.29 -10.32
CA GLU A 251 -0.81 -11.02 -10.98
C GLU A 251 0.14 -10.13 -10.16
N HIS A 252 0.39 -10.47 -8.88
CA HIS A 252 1.15 -9.65 -7.95
C HIS A 252 2.22 -10.47 -7.23
N ALA A 253 3.27 -9.80 -6.83
CA ALA A 253 4.20 -10.25 -5.81
C ALA A 253 4.01 -9.38 -4.56
N ALA A 254 4.21 -9.96 -3.37
CA ALA A 254 4.20 -9.21 -2.12
C ALA A 254 5.21 -9.79 -1.15
N ALA A 255 5.71 -8.95 -0.24
CA ALA A 255 6.64 -9.36 0.80
C ALA A 255 6.47 -8.52 2.06
N ILE A 256 6.88 -9.09 3.19
CA ILE A 256 7.11 -8.36 4.45
C ILE A 256 8.56 -8.44 4.86
N ALA A 257 9.00 -7.46 5.64
CA ALA A 257 10.29 -7.45 6.31
C ALA A 257 10.12 -7.03 7.78
N VAL A 258 10.73 -7.75 8.68
CA VAL A 258 10.75 -7.45 10.11
C VAL A 258 12.16 -7.65 10.69
N PRO A 259 12.58 -6.85 11.68
CA PRO A 259 13.86 -7.10 12.36
C PRO A 259 13.79 -8.36 13.24
N GLY A 260 14.92 -9.04 13.38
CA GLY A 260 15.05 -10.25 14.17
C GLY A 260 14.59 -11.51 13.43
N ASP A 261 14.12 -12.48 14.19
CA ASP A 261 13.71 -13.78 13.69
C ASP A 261 12.38 -13.73 12.95
N ARG A 262 12.11 -14.79 12.18
CA ARG A 262 10.84 -14.98 11.49
C ARG A 262 9.69 -14.88 12.50
N PRO A 263 8.58 -14.19 12.16
CA PRO A 263 7.37 -14.22 12.98
C PRO A 263 6.87 -15.66 13.18
N ASP A 264 6.38 -15.95 14.38
CA ASP A 264 5.77 -17.26 14.70
C ASP A 264 4.49 -17.47 13.87
N HIS A 265 3.72 -16.39 13.70
CA HIS A 265 2.46 -16.40 12.96
C HIS A 265 2.36 -15.20 12.03
N ILE A 266 1.95 -15.46 10.80
CA ILE A 266 1.61 -14.45 9.80
C ILE A 266 0.18 -14.76 9.34
N THR A 267 -0.74 -13.88 9.64
CA THR A 267 -2.14 -14.02 9.22
C THR A 267 -2.38 -13.07 8.03
N VAL A 268 -2.69 -13.64 6.87
CA VAL A 268 -3.05 -12.86 5.68
C VAL A 268 -4.56 -12.91 5.51
N ARG A 269 -5.21 -11.73 5.49
CA ARG A 269 -6.66 -11.59 5.34
C ARG A 269 -6.99 -10.74 4.11
N TRP A 270 -8.08 -11.07 3.46
CA TRP A 270 -8.63 -10.26 2.39
C TRP A 270 -9.78 -9.42 2.93
N LEU A 271 -9.72 -8.11 2.69
CA LEU A 271 -10.85 -7.22 2.98
C LEU A 271 -11.66 -7.00 1.70
N PRO A 272 -12.99 -7.02 1.78
CA PRO A 272 -13.82 -6.54 0.68
C PRO A 272 -13.51 -5.07 0.40
N ALA A 273 -13.67 -4.66 -0.87
CA ALA A 273 -13.44 -3.28 -1.29
C ALA A 273 -14.40 -2.29 -0.58
N GLU A 274 -15.53 -2.77 -0.20
CA GLU A 274 -16.54 -2.09 0.61
C GLU A 274 -16.31 -2.49 2.07
N LEU A 275 -15.44 -1.75 2.74
CA LEU A 275 -15.48 -1.78 4.19
C LEU A 275 -16.85 -1.20 4.59
N PRO A 276 -17.68 -1.94 5.34
CA PRO A 276 -18.98 -1.44 5.73
C PRO A 276 -18.77 -0.13 6.51
N TYR A 277 -19.19 0.97 5.92
CA TYR A 277 -19.38 2.22 6.64
C TYR A 277 -20.66 2.03 7.47
N GLY A 278 -20.54 1.32 8.58
CA GLY A 278 -21.66 1.17 9.49
C GLY A 278 -21.94 2.51 10.14
N GLU A 279 -23.12 3.08 9.84
CA GLU A 279 -23.71 4.16 10.64
C GLU A 279 -23.94 3.72 12.09
N ASP A 280 -23.77 2.44 12.38
CA ASP A 280 -23.93 1.80 13.70
C ASP A 280 -22.61 1.56 14.47
N ALA A 281 -21.48 2.15 14.07
CA ALA A 281 -20.31 2.13 14.93
C ALA A 281 -20.57 3.06 16.15
N PRO A 282 -20.32 2.63 17.41
CA PRO A 282 -20.66 3.39 18.63
C PRO A 282 -19.72 4.58 18.87
N TYR A 283 -19.46 5.37 17.85
CA TYR A 283 -18.61 6.54 17.93
C TYR A 283 -19.46 7.80 17.86
N GLY A 284 -19.63 8.46 19.02
CA GLY A 284 -20.40 9.70 19.17
C GLY A 284 -19.84 10.84 18.30
N GLU A 285 -20.75 11.74 17.91
CA GLU A 285 -20.53 12.86 16.97
C GLU A 285 -19.60 13.99 17.46
N ASP A 286 -18.97 13.91 18.62
CA ASP A 286 -18.23 15.01 19.24
C ASP A 286 -16.75 14.70 19.48
N ALA A 287 -15.92 14.67 18.42
CA ALA A 287 -14.46 14.76 18.56
C ALA A 287 -13.91 16.00 17.84
N PRO A 288 -13.26 16.95 18.55
CA PRO A 288 -12.69 18.14 17.92
C PRO A 288 -11.51 17.75 17.00
N TYR A 289 -11.53 18.28 15.79
CA TYR A 289 -10.46 18.13 14.82
C TYR A 289 -9.22 18.88 15.30
N GLY A 290 -8.16 18.14 15.67
CA GLY A 290 -6.86 18.73 15.98
C GLY A 290 -6.13 19.14 14.70
N GLU A 291 -5.53 20.33 14.72
CA GLU A 291 -4.81 20.93 13.62
C GLU A 291 -3.47 20.21 13.30
N ASP A 292 -3.15 20.21 12.05
CA ASP A 292 -2.15 19.52 11.24
C ASP A 292 -0.69 19.54 11.73
N ALA A 293 -0.06 18.36 11.76
CA ALA A 293 1.38 18.24 11.54
C ALA A 293 1.66 17.99 10.05
N PRO A 294 2.62 18.67 9.41
CA PRO A 294 2.85 18.56 7.98
C PRO A 294 3.46 17.19 7.62
N TYR A 295 2.75 16.45 6.79
CA TYR A 295 3.33 15.33 6.05
C TYR A 295 4.35 15.90 5.06
N GLY A 296 5.63 15.72 5.34
CA GLY A 296 6.70 16.05 4.41
C GLY A 296 6.51 15.31 3.09
N GLU A 297 6.49 16.07 2.02
CA GLU A 297 6.50 15.59 0.63
C GLU A 297 7.78 14.81 0.39
N ASP A 298 7.64 13.74 -0.41
CA ASP A 298 8.62 13.08 -1.26
C ASP A 298 8.75 11.58 -1.06
N ALA A 299 7.96 10.87 -1.87
CA ALA A 299 8.43 9.68 -2.55
C ALA A 299 8.06 9.85 -4.03
N PRO A 300 8.99 10.22 -4.91
CA PRO A 300 8.74 10.23 -6.34
C PRO A 300 8.53 8.80 -6.81
N GLY A 301 7.34 8.53 -7.35
CA GLY A 301 7.13 7.36 -8.18
C GLY A 301 8.13 7.39 -9.33
N ALA A 302 8.87 6.32 -9.53
CA ALA A 302 9.79 6.17 -10.64
C ALA A 302 9.04 6.38 -11.97
N ASN A 303 9.23 7.53 -12.60
CA ASN A 303 8.79 7.82 -13.94
C ASN A 303 10.04 7.76 -14.85
N PRO A 304 10.23 6.72 -15.68
CA PRO A 304 11.30 6.69 -16.65
C PRO A 304 10.88 7.48 -17.90
N GLY A 305 11.22 8.76 -17.96
CA GLY A 305 10.92 9.59 -19.14
C GLY A 305 11.27 11.05 -18.95
N GLY A 306 12.52 11.37 -18.72
CA GLY A 306 13.04 12.72 -18.72
C GLY A 306 14.33 12.77 -19.55
N THR A 307 14.24 13.31 -20.77
CA THR A 307 15.37 13.60 -21.65
C THR A 307 16.33 14.58 -20.97
N ALA A 308 17.55 14.14 -20.72
CA ALA A 308 18.64 14.96 -20.23
C ALA A 308 19.15 15.88 -21.34
N THR A 309 18.89 17.17 -21.25
CA THR A 309 19.61 18.20 -22.01
C THR A 309 20.97 18.46 -21.37
N ARG A 310 21.99 18.16 -22.15
CA ARG A 310 23.39 18.43 -21.82
C ARG A 310 23.67 19.94 -21.85
N SER A 311 24.12 20.51 -20.74
CA SER A 311 24.80 21.82 -20.73
C SER A 311 26.32 21.64 -20.70
N PRO A 312 27.09 22.51 -21.42
CA PRO A 312 28.52 22.32 -21.58
C PRO A 312 29.30 22.82 -20.36
N ARG A 313 30.28 22.05 -19.93
CA ARG A 313 31.24 22.42 -18.89
C ARG A 313 32.30 23.39 -19.45
N SER A 314 32.44 24.55 -18.81
CA SER A 314 33.60 25.43 -18.93
C SER A 314 34.78 24.84 -18.15
N GLY A 315 35.94 24.79 -18.80
CA GLY A 315 37.17 24.27 -18.25
C GLY A 315 37.78 25.16 -17.15
N SER A 316 38.44 24.50 -16.19
CA SER A 316 39.43 25.14 -15.33
C SER A 316 40.65 24.22 -15.20
N THR A 317 41.74 24.74 -15.65
CA THR A 317 43.11 24.24 -15.62
C THR A 317 43.60 24.18 -14.18
N ILE A 318 44.13 23.03 -13.74
CA ILE A 318 44.91 22.92 -12.50
C ILE A 318 46.35 22.62 -12.85
N THR A 319 47.22 23.60 -12.55
CA THR A 319 48.68 23.55 -12.58
C THR A 319 49.22 22.59 -11.50
N ARG A 320 50.12 21.69 -11.90
CA ARG A 320 51.02 20.92 -11.03
C ARG A 320 52.02 21.87 -10.37
N SER A 321 52.29 21.72 -9.08
CA SER A 321 53.55 22.13 -8.49
C SER A 321 54.08 21.02 -7.61
N SER A 322 55.35 20.70 -7.89
CA SER A 322 56.20 19.72 -7.21
C SER A 322 56.73 20.28 -5.89
N ARG A 323 56.67 19.55 -4.82
CA ARG A 323 57.83 19.20 -3.95
C ARG A 323 57.39 18.17 -2.91
#